data_4a75a101e3481af2ad1fd800da2a32d1
#
_entry.id   4a75a101e3481af2ad1fd800da2a32d1
#
_cell.length_a   1.000
_cell.length_b   1.000
_cell.length_c   1.000
_cell.angle_alpha   90.00
_cell.angle_beta   90.00
_cell.angle_gamma   90.00
#
_symmetry.space_group_name_H-M   'P 1'
#
loop_
_entity.id
_entity.type
_entity.pdbx_description
1 polymer ?
#
loop_
_entity_poly.entity_id
_entity_poly.type
_entity_poly.pdbx_seq_one_letter_code
_entity_poly.pdbx_strand_id
1 'polypeptide(L)'
;MGILLKYLRLSQEDLEKPGQAESNSITSQRALIDHYLAGSAELSGMEAREFCDDGCTGTNFDRPQFQEMMRLVKSRGAACIIVKDLSRLGRNYIEVGDYLEHIFPFLGVRVIAVNDGYDSARFQGDTGGMDVAFRNLINDFYSRDLSEKVKSAMRVQMRQGRL
;
A
#
# COMPACT_ATOMS: atom_id res chain seq x y z
N MET A 1 21.42 -3.31 -11.43
CA MET A 1 20.19 -2.58 -11.19
C MET A 1 19.16 -3.47 -10.50
N GLY A 2 18.45 -2.96 -9.55
CA GLY A 2 17.43 -3.71 -8.83
C GLY A 2 16.13 -3.88 -9.61
N ILE A 3 15.30 -4.78 -9.12
CA ILE A 3 14.01 -5.08 -9.72
C ILE A 3 12.94 -4.17 -9.06
N LEU A 4 11.99 -3.71 -9.86
CA LEU A 4 10.81 -3.00 -9.37
C LEU A 4 9.71 -4.01 -9.08
N LEU A 5 9.12 -3.93 -7.90
CA LEU A 5 8.07 -4.84 -7.46
C LEU A 5 6.74 -4.11 -7.45
N LYS A 6 5.79 -4.61 -8.25
CA LYS A 6 4.41 -4.12 -8.26
C LYS A 6 3.60 -5.00 -7.31
N TYR A 7 3.05 -4.41 -6.26
CA TYR A 7 2.23 -5.14 -5.32
C TYR A 7 0.77 -4.71 -5.41
N LEU A 8 -0.10 -5.67 -5.67
CA LEU A 8 -1.53 -5.49 -5.79
C LEU A 8 -2.25 -6.33 -4.74
N ARG A 9 -3.22 -5.75 -4.08
CA ARG A 9 -4.00 -6.47 -3.08
C ARG A 9 -5.46 -6.06 -3.18
N LEU A 10 -6.33 -7.07 -3.19
CA LEU A 10 -7.76 -6.89 -3.11
C LEU A 10 -8.26 -7.60 -1.84
N SER A 11 -8.88 -6.87 -0.95
CA SER A 11 -9.51 -7.42 0.24
C SER A 11 -11.01 -7.51 0.04
N GLN A 12 -11.67 -8.28 0.88
CA GLN A 12 -13.14 -8.36 0.86
C GLN A 12 -13.76 -7.00 1.15
N GLU A 13 -13.14 -6.20 2.01
CA GLU A 13 -13.58 -4.84 2.31
C GLU A 13 -13.61 -3.95 1.06
N ASP A 14 -12.65 -4.13 0.16
CA ASP A 14 -12.61 -3.38 -1.09
C ASP A 14 -13.82 -3.68 -1.98
N LEU A 15 -14.30 -4.91 -1.95
CA LEU A 15 -15.46 -5.35 -2.73
C LEU A 15 -16.78 -4.85 -2.13
N GLU A 16 -16.82 -4.66 -0.83
CA GLU A 16 -18.02 -4.23 -0.10
C GLU A 16 -18.25 -2.73 -0.13
N LYS A 17 -17.27 -1.92 -0.56
CA LYS A 17 -17.41 -0.47 -0.63
C LYS A 17 -18.27 -0.08 -1.82
N PRO A 18 -19.44 0.56 -1.59
CA PRO A 18 -20.32 0.96 -2.69
C PRO A 18 -19.62 1.94 -3.64
N GLY A 19 -19.65 1.65 -4.92
CA GLY A 19 -19.12 2.51 -5.96
C GLY A 19 -17.61 2.51 -6.12
N GLN A 20 -16.88 1.78 -5.27
CA GLN A 20 -15.41 1.73 -5.33
C GLN A 20 -14.86 0.36 -5.73
N ALA A 21 -15.72 -0.65 -5.83
CA ALA A 21 -15.30 -2.02 -6.13
C ALA A 21 -14.49 -2.10 -7.44
N GLU A 22 -14.94 -1.39 -8.47
CA GLU A 22 -14.27 -1.40 -9.78
C GLU A 22 -12.92 -0.69 -9.72
N SER A 23 -12.85 0.48 -9.05
CA SER A 23 -11.59 1.22 -8.95
C SER A 23 -10.55 0.50 -8.12
N ASN A 24 -10.99 -0.34 -7.18
CA ASN A 24 -10.11 -1.11 -6.32
C ASN A 24 -9.74 -2.47 -6.90
N SER A 25 -10.32 -2.86 -8.04
CA SER A 25 -10.05 -4.16 -8.67
C SER A 25 -8.56 -4.32 -8.99
N ILE A 26 -8.14 -5.56 -9.11
CA ILE A 26 -6.75 -5.88 -9.48
C ILE A 26 -6.41 -5.27 -10.85
N THR A 27 -7.33 -5.36 -11.80
CA THR A 27 -7.14 -4.78 -13.14
C THR A 27 -6.94 -3.26 -13.07
N SER A 28 -7.75 -2.57 -12.27
CA SER A 28 -7.63 -1.10 -12.11
C SER A 28 -6.35 -0.70 -11.40
N GLN A 29 -5.95 -1.45 -10.37
CA GLN A 29 -4.68 -1.21 -9.69
C GLN A 29 -3.50 -1.37 -10.65
N ARG A 30 -3.51 -2.44 -11.43
CA ARG A 30 -2.47 -2.72 -12.42
C ARG A 30 -2.39 -1.61 -13.45
N ALA A 31 -3.51 -1.18 -13.99
CA ALA A 31 -3.56 -0.11 -14.98
C ALA A 31 -3.02 1.21 -14.43
N LEU A 32 -3.38 1.54 -13.19
CA LEU A 32 -2.90 2.75 -12.52
C LEU A 32 -1.38 2.74 -12.35
N ILE A 33 -0.84 1.62 -11.88
CA ILE A 33 0.58 1.45 -11.66
C ILE A 33 1.34 1.50 -12.99
N ASP A 34 0.85 0.78 -14.00
CA ASP A 34 1.49 0.74 -15.31
C ASP A 34 1.49 2.12 -15.97
N HIS A 35 0.42 2.88 -15.82
CA HIS A 35 0.36 4.25 -16.32
C HIS A 35 1.40 5.15 -15.63
N TYR A 36 1.51 5.03 -14.31
CA TYR A 36 2.51 5.77 -13.54
C TYR A 36 3.94 5.44 -13.99
N LEU A 37 4.23 4.15 -14.18
CA LEU A 37 5.55 3.71 -14.62
C LEU A 37 5.88 4.20 -16.00
N ALA A 38 4.92 4.17 -16.93
CA ALA A 38 5.11 4.65 -18.30
C ALA A 38 5.43 6.14 -18.33
N GLY A 39 4.92 6.90 -17.38
CA GLY A 39 5.21 8.34 -17.26
C GLY A 39 6.55 8.68 -16.60
N SER A 40 7.28 7.67 -16.10
CA SER A 40 8.56 7.89 -15.42
C SER A 40 9.71 7.36 -16.25
N ALA A 41 10.57 8.26 -16.72
CA ALA A 41 11.76 7.88 -17.49
C ALA A 41 12.70 6.98 -16.67
N GLU A 42 12.78 7.22 -15.38
CA GLU A 42 13.63 6.46 -14.45
C GLU A 42 13.12 5.03 -14.24
N LEU A 43 11.81 4.88 -14.06
CA LEU A 43 11.21 3.60 -13.65
C LEU A 43 10.82 2.71 -14.84
N SER A 44 10.52 3.30 -15.98
CA SER A 44 10.05 2.56 -17.16
C SER A 44 11.08 1.57 -17.72
N GLY A 45 12.37 1.81 -17.46
CA GLY A 45 13.44 0.92 -17.91
C GLY A 45 13.79 -0.19 -16.95
N MET A 46 13.17 -0.26 -15.77
CA MET A 46 13.46 -1.28 -14.78
C MET A 46 12.71 -2.57 -15.07
N GLU A 47 13.36 -3.71 -14.77
CA GLU A 47 12.65 -5.00 -14.75
C GLU A 47 11.61 -4.97 -13.66
N ALA A 48 10.36 -5.30 -13.99
CA ALA A 48 9.26 -5.30 -13.06
C ALA A 48 8.71 -6.69 -12.83
N ARG A 49 8.40 -7.01 -11.57
CA ARG A 49 7.68 -8.22 -11.19
C ARG A 49 6.42 -7.86 -10.44
N GLU A 50 5.35 -8.60 -10.70
CA GLU A 50 4.06 -8.37 -10.07
C GLU A 50 3.79 -9.41 -9.01
N PHE A 51 3.32 -8.97 -7.85
CA PHE A 51 2.85 -9.82 -6.76
C PHE A 51 1.42 -9.40 -6.43
N CYS A 52 0.51 -10.36 -6.49
CA CYS A 52 -0.92 -10.09 -6.33
C CYS A 52 -1.52 -11.00 -5.28
N ASP A 53 -2.07 -10.40 -4.24
CA ASP A 53 -2.85 -11.11 -3.22
C ASP A 53 -4.32 -10.78 -3.41
N ASP A 54 -5.04 -11.70 -4.02
CA ASP A 54 -6.48 -11.64 -4.18
C ASP A 54 -7.11 -12.35 -2.99
N GLY A 55 -7.15 -11.64 -1.86
CA GLY A 55 -7.60 -12.18 -0.57
C GLY A 55 -9.10 -12.22 -0.42
N CYS A 56 -9.77 -13.01 -1.22
CA CYS A 56 -11.21 -13.10 -1.18
C CYS A 56 -11.77 -13.73 0.11
N THR A 57 -10.93 -14.34 0.94
CA THR A 57 -11.35 -14.95 2.20
C THR A 57 -10.94 -14.07 3.36
N GLY A 58 -11.74 -13.08 3.70
CA GLY A 58 -11.45 -12.00 4.65
C GLY A 58 -11.08 -12.41 6.07
N THR A 59 -10.88 -13.68 6.36
CA THR A 59 -10.39 -14.17 7.65
C THR A 59 -8.92 -14.54 7.62
N ASN A 60 -8.32 -14.56 6.43
CA ASN A 60 -6.95 -14.97 6.28
C ASN A 60 -6.08 -13.74 6.11
N PHE A 61 -5.33 -13.44 7.16
CA PHE A 61 -4.34 -12.37 7.13
C PHE A 61 -3.08 -12.79 6.40
N ASP A 62 -3.07 -14.01 5.85
CA ASP A 62 -1.96 -14.49 5.07
C ASP A 62 -1.95 -13.79 3.72
N ARG A 63 -0.86 -13.13 3.47
CA ARG A 63 -0.58 -12.50 2.19
C ARG A 63 0.62 -13.22 1.59
N PRO A 64 0.41 -14.42 0.98
CA PRO A 64 1.53 -15.23 0.52
C PRO A 64 2.40 -14.53 -0.52
N GLN A 65 1.80 -13.74 -1.40
CA GLN A 65 2.56 -13.01 -2.40
C GLN A 65 3.33 -11.85 -1.78
N PHE A 66 2.76 -11.19 -0.78
CA PHE A 66 3.50 -10.17 -0.02
C PHE A 66 4.70 -10.78 0.68
N GLN A 67 4.55 -11.96 1.25
CA GLN A 67 5.66 -12.65 1.90
C GLN A 67 6.75 -13.05 0.91
N GLU A 68 6.38 -13.52 -0.28
CA GLU A 68 7.34 -13.81 -1.35
C GLU A 68 8.08 -12.55 -1.79
N MET A 69 7.34 -11.45 -1.95
CA MET A 69 7.92 -10.16 -2.27
C MET A 69 8.92 -9.72 -1.19
N MET A 70 8.57 -9.90 0.07
CA MET A 70 9.45 -9.55 1.19
C MET A 70 10.70 -10.40 1.25
N ARG A 71 10.64 -11.66 0.86
CA ARG A 71 11.83 -12.50 0.73
C ARG A 71 12.79 -11.91 -0.29
N LEU A 72 12.27 -11.48 -1.42
CA LEU A 72 13.09 -10.84 -2.46
C LEU A 72 13.68 -9.53 -1.98
N VAL A 73 12.90 -8.74 -1.25
CA VAL A 73 13.36 -7.48 -0.64
C VAL A 73 14.50 -7.75 0.35
N LYS A 74 14.33 -8.74 1.22
CA LYS A 74 15.33 -9.10 2.24
C LYS A 74 16.61 -9.64 1.63
N SER A 75 16.53 -10.29 0.48
CA SER A 75 17.70 -10.76 -0.25
C SER A 75 18.41 -9.64 -1.02
N ARG A 76 17.90 -8.41 -0.92
CA ARG A 76 18.40 -7.23 -1.62
C ARG A 76 18.30 -7.30 -3.14
N GLY A 77 17.35 -8.10 -3.62
CA GLY A 77 17.06 -8.19 -5.06
C GLY A 77 16.12 -7.11 -5.58
N ALA A 78 15.54 -6.30 -4.70
CA ALA A 78 14.54 -5.30 -5.06
C ALA A 78 15.07 -3.89 -4.82
N ALA A 79 14.82 -2.99 -5.76
CA ALA A 79 15.18 -1.58 -5.64
C ALA A 79 13.97 -0.71 -5.26
N CYS A 80 12.77 -1.09 -5.68
CA CYS A 80 11.58 -0.28 -5.50
C CYS A 80 10.33 -1.16 -5.36
N ILE A 81 9.42 -0.73 -4.48
CA ILE A 81 8.08 -1.30 -4.37
C ILE A 81 7.09 -0.21 -4.76
N ILE A 82 6.13 -0.55 -5.63
CA ILE A 82 5.08 0.38 -6.03
C ILE A 82 3.71 -0.23 -5.77
N VAL A 83 2.83 0.55 -5.14
CA VAL A 83 1.46 0.16 -4.79
C VAL A 83 0.49 1.26 -5.22
N LYS A 84 -0.78 0.92 -5.34
CA LYS A 84 -1.83 1.91 -5.60
C LYS A 84 -1.91 2.93 -4.47
N ASP A 85 -1.98 2.46 -3.24
CA ASP A 85 -2.05 3.30 -2.04
C ASP A 85 -1.44 2.55 -0.85
N LEU A 86 -1.24 3.27 0.24
CA LEU A 86 -0.56 2.73 1.43
C LEU A 86 -1.34 1.61 2.11
N SER A 87 -2.65 1.55 1.94
CA SER A 87 -3.47 0.51 2.54
C SER A 87 -3.15 -0.89 2.02
N ARG A 88 -2.45 -0.98 0.88
CA ARG A 88 -2.03 -2.27 0.32
C ARG A 88 -0.88 -2.89 1.08
N LEU A 89 -0.08 -2.06 1.78
CA LEU A 89 1.12 -2.53 2.50
C LEU A 89 0.82 -3.16 3.85
N GLY A 90 -0.28 -2.76 4.50
CA GLY A 90 -0.59 -3.26 5.82
C GLY A 90 -2.07 -3.10 6.15
N ARG A 91 -2.47 -3.69 7.27
CA ARG A 91 -3.87 -3.69 7.73
C ARG A 91 -4.28 -2.40 8.40
N ASN A 92 -3.32 -1.69 8.98
CA ASN A 92 -3.58 -0.49 9.75
C ASN A 92 -2.39 0.45 9.67
N TYR A 93 -2.60 1.66 10.20
CA TYR A 93 -1.58 2.70 10.13
C TYR A 93 -0.31 2.36 10.91
N ILE A 94 -0.41 1.55 11.98
CA ILE A 94 0.76 1.16 12.77
C ILE A 94 1.66 0.25 11.95
N GLU A 95 1.09 -0.78 11.33
CA GLU A 95 1.83 -1.71 10.48
C GLU A 95 2.45 -0.98 9.27
N VAL A 96 1.67 -0.14 8.59
CA VAL A 96 2.16 0.63 7.45
C VAL A 96 3.27 1.59 7.87
N GLY A 97 3.08 2.28 8.99
CA GLY A 97 4.11 3.18 9.52
C GLY A 97 5.41 2.47 9.83
N ASP A 98 5.35 1.29 10.39
CA ASP A 98 6.54 0.48 10.70
C ASP A 98 7.28 0.09 9.42
N TYR A 99 6.57 -0.35 8.38
CA TYR A 99 7.20 -0.64 7.08
C TYR A 99 7.88 0.59 6.50
N LEU A 100 7.22 1.74 6.53
CA LEU A 100 7.74 2.94 5.89
C LEU A 100 8.88 3.60 6.66
N GLU A 101 8.82 3.58 8.00
CA GLU A 101 9.82 4.22 8.85
C GLU A 101 11.05 3.35 9.12
N HIS A 102 10.86 2.04 9.26
CA HIS A 102 11.90 1.16 9.78
C HIS A 102 12.30 0.09 8.77
N ILE A 103 11.36 -0.70 8.30
CA ILE A 103 11.69 -1.92 7.55
C ILE A 103 12.26 -1.60 6.17
N PHE A 104 11.54 -0.82 5.36
CA PHE A 104 12.00 -0.50 4.01
C PHE A 104 13.23 0.39 3.98
N PRO A 105 13.35 1.43 4.83
CA PRO A 105 14.60 2.19 4.90
C PRO A 105 15.80 1.35 5.32
N PHE A 106 15.61 0.44 6.28
CA PHE A 106 16.67 -0.48 6.70
C PHE A 106 17.12 -1.39 5.56
N LEU A 107 16.19 -1.85 4.74
CA LEU A 107 16.47 -2.73 3.61
C LEU A 107 16.90 -1.97 2.35
N GLY A 108 16.88 -0.65 2.38
CA GLY A 108 17.31 0.19 1.26
C GLY A 108 16.36 0.16 0.07
N VAL A 109 15.07 -0.02 0.31
CA VAL A 109 14.06 -0.14 -0.75
C VAL A 109 13.24 1.15 -0.83
N ARG A 110 13.13 1.69 -2.05
CA ARG A 110 12.25 2.82 -2.36
C ARG A 110 10.80 2.33 -2.40
N VAL A 111 9.88 3.14 -1.86
CA VAL A 111 8.45 2.82 -1.85
C VAL A 111 7.67 3.96 -2.49
N ILE A 112 6.79 3.61 -3.41
CA ILE A 112 5.90 4.56 -4.09
C ILE A 112 4.45 4.12 -3.88
N ALA A 113 3.61 5.03 -3.37
CA ALA A 113 2.16 4.84 -3.29
C ALA A 113 1.49 5.89 -4.17
N VAL A 114 0.98 5.47 -5.31
CA VAL A 114 0.58 6.38 -6.39
C VAL A 114 -0.53 7.33 -5.96
N ASN A 115 -1.63 6.80 -5.40
CA ASN A 115 -2.78 7.62 -5.02
C ASN A 115 -2.53 8.51 -3.80
N ASP A 116 -1.56 8.16 -2.97
CA ASP A 116 -1.21 8.96 -1.79
C ASP A 116 -0.15 10.01 -2.11
N GLY A 117 0.36 10.03 -3.34
CA GLY A 117 1.43 10.94 -3.72
C GLY A 117 2.72 10.71 -2.94
N TYR A 118 2.90 9.51 -2.41
CA TYR A 118 4.06 9.17 -1.58
C TYR A 118 5.15 8.54 -2.43
N ASP A 119 6.38 9.03 -2.22
CA ASP A 119 7.58 8.46 -2.83
C ASP A 119 8.71 8.66 -1.83
N SER A 120 9.22 7.57 -1.26
CA SER A 120 10.25 7.64 -0.21
C SER A 120 11.55 8.29 -0.70
N ALA A 121 11.83 8.27 -2.00
CA ALA A 121 13.02 8.91 -2.54
C ALA A 121 13.01 10.43 -2.40
N ARG A 122 11.81 11.05 -2.33
CA ARG A 122 11.67 12.49 -2.15
C ARG A 122 12.07 12.96 -0.74
N PHE A 123 12.09 12.03 0.19
CA PHE A 123 12.36 12.32 1.60
C PHE A 123 13.80 12.01 2.00
N GLN A 124 14.62 11.53 1.09
CA GLN A 124 16.02 11.22 1.40
C GLN A 124 16.85 12.51 1.38
N GLY A 125 17.55 12.75 2.48
CA GLY A 125 18.52 13.82 2.59
C GLY A 125 18.01 15.12 3.20
N ASP A 126 16.73 15.24 3.50
CA ASP A 126 16.18 16.42 4.17
C ASP A 126 15.60 16.02 5.53
N THR A 127 16.32 16.34 6.60
CA THR A 127 15.96 15.89 7.94
C THR A 127 14.87 16.71 8.61
N GLY A 128 14.58 17.92 8.11
CA GLY A 128 13.60 18.82 8.76
C GLY A 128 12.20 18.74 8.16
N GLY A 129 12.08 18.79 6.84
CA GLY A 129 10.78 18.78 6.15
C GLY A 129 10.16 17.40 6.02
N MET A 130 10.99 16.38 6.04
CA MET A 130 10.60 14.98 5.87
C MET A 130 9.70 14.48 6.99
N ASP A 131 10.05 14.76 8.24
CA ASP A 131 9.29 14.30 9.41
C ASP A 131 7.87 14.85 9.42
N VAL A 132 7.69 16.11 9.04
CA VAL A 132 6.36 16.75 9.02
C VAL A 132 5.49 16.16 7.92
N ALA A 133 6.03 16.02 6.71
CA ALA A 133 5.30 15.44 5.58
C ALA A 133 4.89 13.99 5.86
N PHE A 134 5.82 13.21 6.42
CA PHE A 134 5.56 11.82 6.77
C PHE A 134 4.50 11.71 7.86
N ARG A 135 4.59 12.51 8.91
CA ARG A 135 3.60 12.52 9.99
C ARG A 135 2.22 12.90 9.49
N ASN A 136 2.13 13.89 8.59
CA ASN A 136 0.86 14.29 8.01
C ASN A 136 0.23 13.15 7.21
N LEU A 137 1.05 12.43 6.44
CA LEU A 137 0.59 11.29 5.66
C LEU A 137 0.08 10.16 6.57
N ILE A 138 0.81 9.82 7.61
CA ILE A 138 0.40 8.79 8.56
C ILE A 138 -0.83 9.21 9.34
N ASN A 139 -0.95 10.49 9.71
CA ASN A 139 -2.15 11.01 10.38
C ASN A 139 -3.37 10.92 9.47
N ASP A 140 -3.22 11.23 8.18
CA ASP A 140 -4.30 11.06 7.21
C ASP A 140 -4.72 9.60 7.09
N PHE A 141 -3.75 8.70 7.06
CA PHE A 141 -4.03 7.27 7.02
C PHE A 141 -4.72 6.80 8.30
N TYR A 142 -4.28 7.27 9.45
CA TYR A 142 -4.91 6.99 10.74
C TYR A 142 -6.36 7.47 10.77
N SER A 143 -6.63 8.67 10.29
CA SER A 143 -7.98 9.23 10.25
C SER A 143 -8.91 8.40 9.36
N ARG A 144 -8.42 7.95 8.21
CA ARG A 144 -9.19 7.08 7.31
C ARG A 144 -9.47 5.72 7.96
N ASP A 145 -8.46 5.12 8.58
CA ASP A 145 -8.56 3.83 9.26
C ASP A 145 -9.59 3.90 10.41
N LEU A 146 -9.53 4.95 11.22
CA LEU A 146 -10.47 5.17 12.31
C LEU A 146 -11.90 5.37 11.78
N SER A 147 -12.07 6.15 10.73
CA SER A 147 -13.38 6.38 10.11
C SER A 147 -14.01 5.07 9.62
N GLU A 148 -13.23 4.22 8.97
CA GLU A 148 -13.70 2.91 8.51
C GLU A 148 -14.13 2.03 9.68
N LYS A 149 -13.37 2.01 10.77
CA LYS A 149 -13.69 1.23 11.97
C LYS A 149 -14.97 1.71 12.64
N VAL A 150 -15.14 3.02 12.72
CA VAL A 150 -16.36 3.61 13.29
C VAL A 150 -17.57 3.26 12.42
N LYS A 151 -17.47 3.39 11.12
CA LYS A 151 -18.54 3.02 10.20
C LYS A 151 -18.91 1.53 10.31
N SER A 152 -17.93 0.66 10.43
CA SER A 152 -18.16 -0.77 10.59
C SER A 152 -18.88 -1.08 11.90
N ALA A 153 -18.47 -0.45 13.00
CA ALA A 153 -19.13 -0.61 14.29
C ALA A 153 -20.58 -0.13 14.26
N MET A 154 -20.83 1.00 13.62
CA MET A 154 -22.19 1.52 13.47
C MET A 154 -23.06 0.58 12.64
N ARG A 155 -22.55 0.01 11.56
CA ARG A 155 -23.29 -0.97 10.75
C ARG A 155 -23.67 -2.20 11.54
N VAL A 156 -22.77 -2.71 12.36
CA VAL A 156 -23.03 -3.86 13.23
C VAL A 156 -24.14 -3.53 14.21
N GLN A 157 -24.09 -2.37 14.85
CA GLN A 157 -25.13 -1.92 15.78
C GLN A 157 -26.49 -1.80 15.08
N MET A 158 -26.53 -1.26 13.88
CA MET A 158 -27.76 -1.12 13.10
C MET A 158 -28.34 -2.48 12.73
N ARG A 159 -27.51 -3.45 12.35
CA ARG A 159 -27.97 -4.83 12.07
C ARG A 159 -28.52 -5.52 13.29
N GLN A 160 -28.05 -5.17 14.47
CA GLN A 160 -28.50 -5.72 15.73
C GLN A 160 -29.72 -4.96 16.31
N GLY A 161 -30.18 -3.92 15.65
CA GLY A 161 -31.29 -3.10 16.14
C GLY A 161 -30.95 -2.25 17.35
N ARG A 162 -29.67 -1.99 17.59
CA ARG A 162 -29.18 -1.18 18.70
C ARG A 162 -28.88 0.25 18.25
N LEU A 163 -29.89 1.01 18.09
CA LEU A 163 -29.66 2.43 17.87
C LEU A 163 -30.18 3.20 19.03
#